data_273225624351eb267e35df50f02aeab7
#
_entry.id   273225624351eb267e35df50f02aeab7
#
_cell.length_a   1.000
_cell.length_b   1.000
_cell.length_c   1.000
_cell.angle_alpha   90.00
_cell.angle_beta   90.00
_cell.angle_gamma   90.00
#
_symmetry.space_group_name_H-M   'P 1'
#
loop_
_entity.id
_entity.type
_entity.pdbx_description
1 polymer ?
#
loop_
_entity_poly.entity_id
_entity_poly.type
_entity_poly.pdbx_seq_one_letter_code
_entity_poly.pdbx_strand_id
1 'polypeptide(L)'
;VSVALARPGPRLRGILLAMLLALSAGAMDARESGGDGLDETEATAFLAQSVCLDEAGRPVPGRLPFEPGCDRRRPARIDEVLPWRKTDYPDSNAATVRPQGYMASDAVVGRLLGRPAIIQTFDIGGGFQGHEFGRFEPDEGGQAALLRPGTGGMEASFVVTQDGGRPGVLQWFLSPDCRPGEPPAPAWLAFAGAVPEGRWAEQIAPINIAPAPDACPRDFGQALTRWRRARIALPMRWHDDPTPRSLPVEAIVSEHYARTEIAASDHLERFWFARDLGMVRWERWNNGAFLPDTAERGQWFARTGRCGPVPFSDSPGPGWALVDCRTWTNFSRQGGRVAPWPLP
;
A
#
# COMPACT_ATOMS: atom_id res chain seq x y z
N VAL A 1 -38.35 -41.73 39.55
CA VAL A 1 -38.09 -43.13 39.79
C VAL A 1 -36.66 -43.38 39.47
N SER A 2 -35.78 -43.28 40.47
CA SER A 2 -35.02 -44.24 41.28
C SER A 2 -34.06 -45.09 40.43
N VAL A 3 -32.80 -44.73 40.59
CA VAL A 3 -31.70 -45.42 41.32
C VAL A 3 -31.24 -46.79 40.79
N ALA A 4 -29.99 -46.89 40.46
CA ALA A 4 -29.10 -47.91 41.01
C ALA A 4 -27.63 -47.67 40.74
N LEU A 5 -26.86 -47.50 41.79
CA LEU A 5 -25.42 -47.58 41.90
C LEU A 5 -24.97 -49.05 41.87
N ALA A 6 -23.84 -49.35 41.23
CA ALA A 6 -23.09 -50.52 41.50
C ALA A 6 -21.58 -50.23 41.59
N ARG A 7 -20.97 -50.68 42.64
CA ARG A 7 -19.57 -50.54 43.09
C ARG A 7 -18.72 -51.78 42.72
N PRO A 8 -17.44 -51.85 43.10
CA PRO A 8 -16.29 -52.05 42.22
C PRO A 8 -15.49 -53.32 42.53
N GLY A 9 -14.48 -53.63 41.74
CA GLY A 9 -13.39 -54.53 42.16
C GLY A 9 -12.68 -55.19 40.97
N PRO A 10 -11.53 -55.79 41.15
CA PRO A 10 -10.39 -55.47 41.99
C PRO A 10 -9.04 -55.28 41.26
N ARG A 11 -8.07 -54.89 42.01
CA ARG A 11 -6.65 -54.67 41.75
C ARG A 11 -5.93 -55.88 41.07
N LEU A 12 -5.10 -55.58 40.07
CA LEU A 12 -3.93 -56.37 39.74
C LEU A 12 -2.68 -55.49 39.73
N ARG A 13 -1.75 -55.88 40.58
CA ARG A 13 -0.37 -55.37 40.63
C ARG A 13 0.42 -56.06 39.51
N GLY A 14 1.33 -55.35 38.87
CA GLY A 14 2.28 -56.01 38.00
C GLY A 14 3.23 -55.09 37.27
N ILE A 15 4.43 -54.99 37.83
CA ILE A 15 5.71 -54.88 37.15
C ILE A 15 6.10 -53.52 36.53
N LEU A 16 6.97 -52.78 37.29
CA LEU A 16 7.92 -51.80 36.77
C LEU A 16 8.91 -52.50 35.80
N LEU A 17 8.93 -52.03 34.56
CA LEU A 17 10.06 -52.23 33.66
C LEU A 17 10.61 -50.87 33.31
N ALA A 18 11.72 -50.50 33.93
CA ALA A 18 12.47 -49.30 33.63
C ALA A 18 13.18 -49.51 32.29
N MET A 19 12.67 -48.92 31.21
CA MET A 19 13.42 -48.70 29.98
C MET A 19 14.00 -47.29 30.04
N LEU A 20 15.28 -47.20 30.30
CA LEU A 20 16.11 -46.02 29.99
C LEU A 20 16.16 -45.87 28.46
N LEU A 21 15.31 -45.06 27.92
CA LEU A 21 15.49 -44.51 26.57
C LEU A 21 16.38 -43.29 26.72
N ALA A 22 17.63 -43.44 26.25
CA ALA A 22 18.54 -42.32 26.01
C ALA A 22 17.89 -41.39 24.99
N LEU A 23 17.35 -40.28 25.49
CA LEU A 23 17.02 -39.11 24.68
C LEU A 23 18.34 -38.51 24.20
N SER A 24 18.77 -38.91 23.02
CA SER A 24 19.65 -38.10 22.21
C SER A 24 18.88 -36.78 21.91
N ALA A 25 19.18 -35.75 22.69
CA ALA A 25 18.83 -34.40 22.35
C ALA A 25 19.58 -34.04 21.05
N GLY A 26 18.97 -34.39 19.92
CA GLY A 26 19.31 -33.72 18.67
C GLY A 26 19.00 -32.25 18.88
N ALA A 27 20.03 -31.45 18.97
CA ALA A 27 19.89 -30.02 18.79
C ALA A 27 19.26 -29.85 17.41
N MET A 28 17.94 -29.68 17.36
CA MET A 28 17.30 -29.01 16.25
C MET A 28 17.88 -27.59 16.31
N ASP A 29 18.85 -27.35 15.44
CA ASP A 29 19.11 -25.99 14.98
C ASP A 29 17.74 -25.42 14.59
N ALA A 30 17.17 -24.62 15.51
CA ALA A 30 16.19 -23.65 15.15
C ALA A 30 16.91 -22.74 14.14
N ARG A 31 16.82 -23.09 12.85
CA ARG A 31 16.97 -22.10 11.81
C ARG A 31 15.99 -21.02 12.22
N GLU A 32 16.56 -19.93 12.74
CA GLU A 32 15.86 -18.67 12.83
C GLU A 32 15.15 -18.51 11.50
N SER A 33 13.84 -18.64 11.53
CA SER A 33 12.98 -18.21 10.45
C SER A 33 13.29 -16.73 10.34
N GLY A 34 14.15 -16.35 9.41
CA GLY A 34 14.38 -14.96 9.04
C GLY A 34 12.99 -14.38 8.86
N GLY A 35 12.60 -13.51 9.81
CA GLY A 35 11.23 -13.05 9.92
C GLY A 35 10.86 -12.35 8.62
N ASP A 36 9.63 -12.54 8.13
CA ASP A 36 9.06 -11.81 6.98
C ASP A 36 9.02 -10.28 7.20
N GLY A 37 9.65 -9.79 8.28
CA GLY A 37 9.71 -8.38 8.64
C GLY A 37 10.74 -7.62 7.79
N LEU A 38 10.36 -6.44 7.33
CA LEU A 38 11.25 -5.55 6.58
C LEU A 38 12.06 -4.70 7.54
N ASP A 39 13.33 -4.46 7.24
CA ASP A 39 14.10 -3.38 7.84
C ASP A 39 13.74 -2.02 7.20
N GLU A 40 14.31 -0.92 7.73
CA GLU A 40 14.02 0.43 7.24
C GLU A 40 14.44 0.62 5.78
N THR A 41 15.55 0.03 5.37
CA THR A 41 16.07 0.13 4.00
C THR A 41 15.14 -0.58 3.02
N GLU A 42 14.72 -1.80 3.37
CA GLU A 42 13.79 -2.57 2.57
C GLU A 42 12.40 -1.92 2.50
N ALA A 43 11.86 -1.47 3.62
CA ALA A 43 10.60 -0.76 3.67
C ALA A 43 10.62 0.50 2.81
N THR A 44 11.70 1.27 2.90
CA THR A 44 11.90 2.46 2.06
C THR A 44 11.99 2.11 0.58
N ALA A 45 12.65 1.00 0.22
CA ALA A 45 12.77 0.58 -1.17
C ALA A 45 11.42 0.23 -1.82
N PHE A 46 10.41 -0.17 -1.05
CA PHE A 46 9.05 -0.35 -1.58
C PHE A 46 8.28 0.96 -1.68
N LEU A 47 8.46 1.88 -0.75
CA LEU A 47 7.63 3.08 -0.67
C LEU A 47 8.17 4.26 -1.47
N ALA A 48 9.49 4.34 -1.68
CA ALA A 48 10.14 5.40 -2.44
C ALA A 48 10.70 4.87 -3.76
N GLN A 49 10.77 5.74 -4.77
CA GLN A 49 11.49 5.43 -5.98
C GLN A 49 13.00 5.58 -5.76
N SER A 50 13.78 4.74 -6.43
CA SER A 50 15.24 4.74 -6.34
C SER A 50 15.88 5.43 -7.54
N VAL A 51 17.02 6.05 -7.31
CA VAL A 51 17.90 6.61 -8.35
C VAL A 51 19.15 5.76 -8.45
N CYS A 52 19.54 5.42 -9.69
CA CYS A 52 20.79 4.72 -9.96
C CYS A 52 21.98 5.66 -9.78
N LEU A 53 23.10 5.13 -9.30
CA LEU A 53 24.29 5.91 -8.99
C LEU A 53 25.48 5.45 -9.86
N ASP A 54 26.26 6.42 -10.31
CA ASP A 54 27.57 6.16 -10.92
C ASP A 54 28.61 5.75 -9.85
N GLU A 55 29.84 5.47 -10.29
CA GLU A 55 30.94 5.11 -9.38
C GLU A 55 31.27 6.21 -8.35
N ALA A 56 31.02 7.46 -8.71
CA ALA A 56 31.20 8.61 -7.82
C ALA A 56 30.00 8.87 -6.88
N GLY A 57 28.94 8.03 -6.94
CA GLY A 57 27.75 8.16 -6.12
C GLY A 57 26.76 9.23 -6.59
N ARG A 58 26.87 9.70 -7.83
CA ARG A 58 25.97 10.70 -8.41
C ARG A 58 24.83 10.01 -9.16
N PRO A 59 23.61 10.58 -9.16
CA PRO A 59 22.50 10.06 -9.95
C PRO A 59 22.84 9.99 -11.45
N VAL A 60 22.53 8.86 -12.08
CA VAL A 60 22.73 8.65 -13.52
C VAL A 60 21.46 9.10 -14.25
N PRO A 61 21.54 10.12 -15.11
CA PRO A 61 20.38 10.62 -15.85
C PRO A 61 19.75 9.53 -16.73
N GLY A 62 18.41 9.46 -16.74
CA GLY A 62 17.63 8.57 -17.59
C GLY A 62 17.80 7.07 -17.31
N ARG A 63 18.54 6.68 -16.28
CA ARG A 63 18.68 5.27 -15.88
C ARG A 63 17.63 4.88 -14.87
N LEU A 64 16.84 3.86 -15.18
CA LEU A 64 15.84 3.32 -14.27
C LEU A 64 16.39 2.17 -13.42
N PRO A 65 15.85 1.96 -12.21
CA PRO A 65 16.40 0.99 -11.25
C PRO A 65 16.29 -0.47 -11.70
N PHE A 66 15.41 -0.79 -12.62
CA PHE A 66 15.25 -2.14 -13.18
C PHE A 66 16.09 -2.39 -14.45
N GLU A 67 16.83 -1.40 -14.92
CA GLU A 67 17.66 -1.54 -16.11
C GLU A 67 19.04 -2.13 -15.80
N PRO A 68 19.63 -2.88 -16.73
CA PRO A 68 21.02 -3.34 -16.60
C PRO A 68 21.98 -2.19 -16.32
N GLY A 69 22.93 -2.41 -15.42
CA GLY A 69 23.92 -1.40 -15.01
C GLY A 69 23.42 -0.40 -13.95
N CYS A 70 22.28 -0.67 -13.31
CA CYS A 70 21.87 -0.01 -12.08
C CYS A 70 22.21 -0.86 -10.85
N ASP A 71 23.51 -1.10 -10.63
CA ASP A 71 23.98 -1.96 -9.54
C ASP A 71 24.02 -1.24 -8.19
N ARG A 72 24.18 0.09 -8.24
CA ARG A 72 24.17 0.97 -7.06
C ARG A 72 23.01 1.93 -7.15
N ARG A 73 22.24 2.00 -6.07
CA ARG A 73 21.06 2.87 -6.00
C ARG A 73 20.78 3.34 -4.58
N ARG A 74 20.02 4.40 -4.47
CA ARG A 74 19.46 4.91 -3.22
C ARG A 74 18.06 5.47 -3.45
N PRO A 75 17.28 5.62 -2.41
CA PRO A 75 16.00 6.34 -2.52
C PRO A 75 16.18 7.76 -3.04
N ALA A 76 15.27 8.19 -3.89
CA ALA A 76 15.16 9.58 -4.33
C ALA A 76 14.79 10.48 -3.16
N ARG A 77 15.23 11.74 -3.18
CA ARG A 77 15.02 12.70 -2.10
C ARG A 77 14.22 13.89 -2.60
N ILE A 78 13.48 14.50 -1.69
CA ILE A 78 12.83 15.78 -1.97
C ILE A 78 13.89 16.83 -2.35
N ASP A 79 13.49 17.81 -3.16
CA ASP A 79 14.33 18.91 -3.67
C ASP A 79 15.43 18.52 -4.67
N GLU A 80 15.61 17.25 -4.99
CA GLU A 80 16.48 16.86 -6.09
C GLU A 80 15.74 16.79 -7.43
N VAL A 81 16.50 16.93 -8.50
CA VAL A 81 15.99 16.65 -9.85
C VAL A 81 16.05 15.15 -10.07
N LEU A 82 14.88 14.52 -10.21
CA LEU A 82 14.80 13.09 -10.47
C LEU A 82 15.40 12.80 -11.86
N PRO A 83 16.24 11.75 -11.99
CA PRO A 83 16.86 11.40 -13.28
C PRO A 83 15.90 10.71 -14.25
N TRP A 84 14.76 10.24 -13.77
CA TRP A 84 13.68 9.60 -14.52
C TRP A 84 12.35 9.82 -13.80
N ARG A 85 11.24 9.63 -14.52
CA ARG A 85 9.90 9.78 -13.94
C ARG A 85 8.95 8.68 -14.41
N LYS A 86 7.90 8.47 -13.68
CA LYS A 86 6.75 7.63 -14.05
C LYS A 86 5.49 8.48 -14.14
N THR A 87 4.66 8.16 -15.12
CA THR A 87 3.39 8.85 -15.38
C THR A 87 2.29 7.84 -15.62
N ASP A 88 1.08 8.30 -15.85
CA ASP A 88 -0.08 7.44 -16.11
C ASP A 88 0.14 6.49 -17.28
N TYR A 89 -0.21 5.24 -17.05
CA TYR A 89 -0.36 4.23 -18.09
C TYR A 89 -1.77 4.33 -18.70
N PRO A 90 -1.95 3.99 -20.00
CA PRO A 90 -3.23 4.19 -20.69
C PRO A 90 -4.45 3.44 -20.13
N ASP A 91 -4.25 2.44 -19.27
CA ASP A 91 -5.33 1.72 -18.62
C ASP A 91 -5.91 2.48 -17.42
N SER A 92 -5.25 3.53 -16.95
CA SER A 92 -5.75 4.35 -15.86
C SER A 92 -6.85 5.30 -16.33
N ASN A 93 -7.78 5.63 -15.44
CA ASN A 93 -8.85 6.56 -15.76
C ASN A 93 -8.33 7.96 -16.12
N ALA A 94 -7.25 8.40 -15.50
CA ALA A 94 -6.64 9.69 -15.80
C ALA A 94 -6.19 9.79 -17.26
N ALA A 95 -5.62 8.73 -17.82
CA ALA A 95 -5.18 8.71 -19.22
C ALA A 95 -6.31 8.88 -20.23
N THR A 96 -7.54 8.48 -19.89
CA THR A 96 -8.71 8.66 -20.76
C THR A 96 -9.30 10.06 -20.68
N VAL A 97 -9.07 10.76 -19.57
CA VAL A 97 -9.60 12.12 -19.33
C VAL A 97 -8.63 13.19 -19.83
N ARG A 98 -7.33 12.89 -19.82
CA ARG A 98 -6.27 13.82 -20.23
C ARG A 98 -5.33 13.19 -21.26
N PRO A 99 -5.71 13.15 -22.53
CA PRO A 99 -4.88 12.52 -23.56
C PRO A 99 -3.54 13.24 -23.80
N GLN A 100 -3.33 14.44 -23.24
CA GLN A 100 -2.13 15.25 -23.49
C GLN A 100 -1.31 15.63 -22.26
N GLY A 101 -1.74 15.26 -21.06
CA GLY A 101 -1.07 15.67 -19.83
C GLY A 101 -0.86 14.49 -18.88
N TYR A 102 0.18 13.70 -19.14
CA TYR A 102 0.57 12.68 -18.19
C TYR A 102 1.15 13.33 -16.94
N MET A 103 0.48 13.17 -15.82
CA MET A 103 1.00 13.64 -14.55
C MET A 103 1.94 12.62 -13.94
N ALA A 104 3.07 13.08 -13.46
CA ALA A 104 4.02 12.22 -12.81
C ALA A 104 3.52 11.85 -11.40
N SER A 105 3.73 10.59 -11.03
CA SER A 105 3.66 10.16 -9.63
C SER A 105 5.08 9.99 -9.12
N ASP A 106 5.47 10.83 -8.18
CA ASP A 106 6.79 10.77 -7.58
C ASP A 106 6.68 10.30 -6.13
N ALA A 107 7.60 9.45 -5.70
CA ALA A 107 7.69 8.96 -4.33
C ALA A 107 9.12 9.15 -3.82
N VAL A 108 9.31 10.05 -2.88
CA VAL A 108 10.64 10.50 -2.45
C VAL A 108 10.78 10.54 -0.94
N VAL A 109 11.99 10.37 -0.44
CA VAL A 109 12.30 10.59 0.97
C VAL A 109 12.33 12.10 1.25
N GLY A 110 11.59 12.53 2.22
CA GLY A 110 11.48 13.90 2.68
C GLY A 110 11.30 13.98 4.20
N ARG A 111 10.65 15.04 4.64
CA ARG A 111 10.32 15.25 6.05
C ARG A 111 8.88 15.74 6.17
N LEU A 112 8.20 15.27 7.21
CA LEU A 112 6.89 15.76 7.61
C LEU A 112 6.95 16.12 9.09
N LEU A 113 6.60 17.36 9.46
CA LEU A 113 6.66 17.85 10.84
C LEU A 113 8.01 17.49 11.52
N GLY A 114 9.12 17.67 10.78
CA GLY A 114 10.46 17.40 11.25
C GLY A 114 10.89 15.92 11.28
N ARG A 115 10.02 14.97 11.01
CA ARG A 115 10.33 13.52 10.97
C ARG A 115 10.63 13.05 9.55
N PRO A 116 11.52 12.05 9.37
CA PRO A 116 11.67 11.39 8.07
C PRO A 116 10.33 10.82 7.59
N ALA A 117 10.02 11.05 6.33
CA ALA A 117 8.76 10.61 5.73
C ALA A 117 8.98 10.22 4.28
N ILE A 118 8.15 9.35 3.75
CA ILE A 118 8.01 9.14 2.33
C ILE A 118 6.90 10.07 1.84
N ILE A 119 7.26 10.97 0.94
CA ILE A 119 6.34 11.92 0.34
C ILE A 119 6.03 11.44 -1.05
N GLN A 120 4.76 11.25 -1.32
CA GLN A 120 4.28 10.84 -2.62
C GLN A 120 3.36 11.92 -3.18
N THR A 121 3.68 12.36 -4.39
CA THR A 121 2.80 13.21 -5.19
C THR A 121 2.14 12.36 -6.26
N PHE A 122 0.88 12.59 -6.53
CA PHE A 122 0.14 11.92 -7.59
C PHE A 122 -0.97 12.81 -8.10
N ASP A 123 -1.31 12.61 -9.36
CA ASP A 123 -2.52 13.18 -9.93
C ASP A 123 -3.64 12.14 -9.81
N ILE A 124 -4.63 12.47 -9.03
CA ILE A 124 -5.90 11.73 -8.98
C ILE A 124 -7.00 12.49 -9.69
N GLY A 125 -6.64 13.54 -10.41
CA GLY A 125 -7.54 14.46 -11.10
C GLY A 125 -8.55 13.80 -12.00
N GLY A 126 -9.74 14.29 -11.99
CA GLY A 126 -10.88 13.73 -12.68
C GLY A 126 -11.32 12.39 -12.07
N GLY A 127 -11.03 12.18 -10.80
CA GLY A 127 -11.35 11.01 -10.04
C GLY A 127 -12.82 10.67 -10.08
N PHE A 128 -13.12 9.43 -9.78
CA PHE A 128 -14.39 8.82 -10.01
C PHE A 128 -15.49 9.24 -9.05
N GLN A 129 -15.27 9.45 -7.92
CA GLN A 129 -16.14 9.54 -6.76
C GLN A 129 -17.04 10.73 -6.58
N GLY A 130 -17.65 11.18 -7.63
CA GLY A 130 -18.28 12.47 -7.51
C GLY A 130 -17.23 13.57 -7.34
N HIS A 131 -15.97 13.22 -7.34
CA HIS A 131 -14.89 14.08 -7.71
C HIS A 131 -15.10 14.39 -9.18
N GLU A 132 -16.00 15.20 -9.42
CA GLU A 132 -16.27 16.01 -10.58
C GLU A 132 -15.68 15.49 -11.87
N PHE A 133 -16.19 14.31 -12.27
CA PHE A 133 -15.97 13.76 -13.58
C PHE A 133 -16.21 14.85 -14.63
N GLY A 134 -15.13 15.26 -15.28
CA GLY A 134 -15.17 16.31 -16.29
C GLY A 134 -14.62 17.64 -15.87
N ARG A 135 -14.22 17.87 -14.63
CA ARG A 135 -13.31 18.96 -14.31
C ARG A 135 -11.89 18.55 -14.67
N PHE A 136 -11.31 19.30 -15.59
CA PHE A 136 -9.96 19.11 -16.11
C PHE A 136 -8.93 19.92 -15.34
N GLU A 137 -9.24 20.37 -14.16
CA GLU A 137 -8.28 21.07 -13.31
C GLU A 137 -7.29 20.04 -12.75
N PRO A 138 -6.00 20.34 -12.73
CA PRO A 138 -5.01 19.49 -12.14
C PRO A 138 -5.28 19.36 -10.64
N ASP A 139 -5.82 18.22 -10.23
CA ASP A 139 -5.90 17.87 -8.83
C ASP A 139 -4.54 17.30 -8.42
N GLU A 140 -3.63 18.21 -8.09
CA GLU A 140 -2.37 17.83 -7.48
C GLU A 140 -2.69 17.23 -6.12
N GLY A 141 -2.65 15.92 -6.04
CA GLY A 141 -2.80 15.15 -4.84
C GLY A 141 -1.45 14.74 -4.29
N GLY A 142 -1.47 14.30 -3.07
CA GLY A 142 -0.30 13.73 -2.44
C GLY A 142 -0.64 13.03 -1.13
N GLN A 143 0.32 12.27 -0.65
CA GLN A 143 0.24 11.64 0.66
C GLN A 143 1.63 11.55 1.29
N ALA A 144 1.67 11.46 2.60
CA ALA A 144 2.90 11.18 3.30
C ALA A 144 2.73 9.97 4.21
N ALA A 145 3.72 9.09 4.18
CA ALA A 145 3.84 7.95 5.07
C ALA A 145 5.02 8.13 6.02
N LEU A 146 4.81 7.78 7.28
CA LEU A 146 5.88 7.64 8.27
C LEU A 146 6.29 6.18 8.36
N LEU A 147 7.59 5.96 8.54
CA LEU A 147 8.19 4.69 8.88
C LEU A 147 8.58 4.71 10.35
N ARG A 148 8.25 3.64 11.07
CA ARG A 148 8.68 3.45 12.46
C ARG A 148 9.01 1.98 12.73
N PRO A 149 9.90 1.68 13.67
CA PRO A 149 10.07 0.32 14.15
C PRO A 149 8.76 -0.19 14.77
N GLY A 150 8.37 -1.40 14.38
CA GLY A 150 7.22 -2.11 14.92
C GLY A 150 7.61 -3.50 15.43
N THR A 151 6.65 -4.25 15.92
CA THR A 151 6.88 -5.64 16.33
C THR A 151 7.08 -6.52 15.11
N GLY A 152 8.26 -7.13 14.99
CA GLY A 152 8.57 -8.06 13.90
C GLY A 152 8.94 -7.41 12.56
N GLY A 153 9.27 -6.11 12.54
CA GLY A 153 9.72 -5.37 11.37
C GLY A 153 9.25 -3.92 11.38
N MET A 154 9.49 -3.20 10.29
CA MET A 154 9.02 -1.82 10.16
C MET A 154 7.50 -1.77 10.01
N GLU A 155 6.94 -0.66 10.45
CA GLU A 155 5.57 -0.23 10.20
C GLU A 155 5.59 1.00 9.30
N ALA A 156 4.79 0.98 8.25
CA ALA A 156 4.55 2.11 7.37
C ALA A 156 3.08 2.52 7.47
N SER A 157 2.83 3.80 7.69
CA SER A 157 1.47 4.31 7.81
C SER A 157 1.33 5.64 7.11
N PHE A 158 0.27 5.78 6.33
CA PHE A 158 -0.14 7.08 5.83
C PHE A 158 -0.67 7.92 6.97
N VAL A 159 -0.19 9.15 7.06
CA VAL A 159 -0.56 10.08 8.13
C VAL A 159 -1.26 11.32 7.61
N VAL A 160 -1.10 11.62 6.34
CA VAL A 160 -1.78 12.74 5.68
C VAL A 160 -1.97 12.42 4.20
N THR A 161 -3.10 12.82 3.68
CA THR A 161 -3.38 12.84 2.25
C THR A 161 -4.05 14.16 1.86
N GLN A 162 -3.84 14.55 0.63
CA GLN A 162 -4.68 15.53 -0.04
C GLN A 162 -5.60 14.77 -0.95
N ASP A 163 -6.87 14.78 -0.64
CA ASP A 163 -7.90 14.22 -1.50
C ASP A 163 -8.13 15.18 -2.68
N GLY A 164 -7.99 14.66 -3.91
CA GLY A 164 -8.14 15.43 -5.14
C GLY A 164 -9.50 16.11 -5.33
N GLY A 165 -10.51 15.71 -4.57
CA GLY A 165 -11.82 16.36 -4.62
C GLY A 165 -11.89 17.76 -4.01
N ARG A 166 -10.87 18.16 -3.27
CA ARG A 166 -10.80 19.48 -2.63
C ARG A 166 -9.36 19.99 -2.65
N PRO A 167 -8.93 20.69 -3.70
CA PRO A 167 -7.60 21.26 -3.79
C PRO A 167 -7.24 22.06 -2.53
N GLY A 168 -6.07 21.77 -1.96
CA GLY A 168 -5.57 22.45 -0.77
C GLY A 168 -6.13 21.96 0.57
N VAL A 169 -7.03 20.96 0.59
CA VAL A 169 -7.54 20.39 1.83
C VAL A 169 -6.74 19.13 2.19
N LEU A 170 -5.96 19.23 3.26
CA LEU A 170 -5.28 18.09 3.84
C LEU A 170 -6.23 17.29 4.74
N GLN A 171 -6.16 15.99 4.66
CA GLN A 171 -6.83 15.05 5.55
C GLN A 171 -5.77 14.28 6.33
N TRP A 172 -5.85 14.38 7.66
CA TRP A 172 -4.93 13.72 8.57
C TRP A 172 -5.55 12.44 9.09
N PHE A 173 -4.81 11.36 8.98
CA PHE A 173 -5.19 10.08 9.55
C PHE A 173 -4.66 10.02 10.99
N LEU A 174 -5.55 9.91 11.94
CA LEU A 174 -5.23 9.92 13.37
C LEU A 174 -5.61 8.60 14.01
N SER A 175 -4.81 8.19 15.01
CA SER A 175 -5.07 7.06 15.91
C SER A 175 -5.39 7.55 17.31
N PRO A 176 -5.86 6.67 18.22
CA PRO A 176 -6.11 7.03 19.60
C PRO A 176 -4.88 7.56 20.37
N ASP A 177 -3.68 7.29 19.86
CA ASP A 177 -2.43 7.81 20.43
C ASP A 177 -2.15 9.26 20.05
N CYS A 178 -3.05 9.90 19.30
CA CYS A 178 -2.96 11.30 18.91
C CYS A 178 -2.79 12.19 20.14
N ARG A 179 -1.83 13.13 20.05
CA ARG A 179 -1.58 14.15 21.08
C ARG A 179 -1.47 15.51 20.40
N PRO A 180 -2.16 16.53 20.93
CA PRO A 180 -2.04 17.88 20.40
C PRO A 180 -0.57 18.37 20.43
N GLY A 181 -0.12 18.94 19.31
CA GLY A 181 1.24 19.46 19.17
C GLY A 181 2.31 18.41 18.86
N GLU A 182 1.95 17.13 18.76
CA GLU A 182 2.84 16.07 18.28
C GLU A 182 2.49 15.66 16.85
N PRO A 183 3.47 15.18 16.05
CA PRO A 183 3.16 14.57 14.77
C PRO A 183 2.15 13.42 14.96
N PRO A 184 1.17 13.28 14.05
CA PRO A 184 0.14 12.26 14.19
C PRO A 184 0.78 10.87 14.33
N ALA A 185 0.29 10.10 15.27
CA ALA A 185 0.62 8.69 15.35
C ALA A 185 0.10 8.01 14.08
N PRO A 186 0.87 7.07 13.50
CA PRO A 186 0.43 6.37 12.30
C PRO A 186 -0.91 5.67 12.54
N ALA A 187 -1.87 5.91 11.64
CA ALA A 187 -3.20 5.35 11.77
C ALA A 187 -3.62 4.50 10.56
N TRP A 188 -3.37 4.96 9.36
CA TRP A 188 -3.75 4.22 8.16
C TRP A 188 -2.56 3.39 7.65
N LEU A 189 -2.48 2.15 8.12
CA LEU A 189 -1.37 1.26 7.86
C LEU A 189 -1.25 0.94 6.37
N ALA A 190 -0.06 1.12 5.79
CA ALA A 190 0.28 0.48 4.53
C ALA A 190 0.71 -0.98 4.77
N PHE A 191 1.50 -1.21 5.82
CA PHE A 191 1.87 -2.53 6.33
C PHE A 191 2.47 -2.38 7.74
N ALA A 192 2.53 -3.48 8.50
CA ALA A 192 3.17 -3.51 9.80
C ALA A 192 3.82 -4.87 10.06
N GLY A 193 5.00 -4.88 10.68
CA GLY A 193 5.72 -6.09 11.08
C GLY A 193 6.04 -6.99 9.89
N ALA A 194 5.57 -8.25 9.94
CA ALA A 194 5.80 -9.21 8.87
C ALA A 194 5.03 -8.84 7.60
N VAL A 195 5.72 -8.94 6.45
CA VAL A 195 5.14 -8.77 5.10
C VAL A 195 5.31 -10.09 4.32
N PRO A 196 4.44 -11.07 4.59
CA PRO A 196 4.61 -12.43 4.09
C PRO A 196 4.40 -12.53 2.58
N GLU A 197 5.16 -13.40 1.91
CA GLU A 197 4.99 -13.67 0.49
C GLU A 197 3.76 -14.56 0.26
N GLY A 198 2.87 -14.13 -0.64
CA GLY A 198 1.72 -14.92 -1.12
C GLY A 198 0.57 -15.10 -0.13
N ARG A 199 0.72 -14.77 1.13
CA ARG A 199 -0.34 -14.84 2.15
C ARG A 199 -0.57 -13.47 2.78
N TRP A 200 -1.80 -13.22 3.23
CA TRP A 200 -2.14 -11.95 3.86
C TRP A 200 -1.71 -11.92 5.32
N ALA A 201 -1.07 -10.82 5.72
CA ALA A 201 -1.08 -10.33 7.09
C ALA A 201 -2.17 -9.26 7.19
N GLU A 202 -2.77 -9.08 8.35
CA GLU A 202 -3.87 -8.14 8.54
C GLU A 202 -3.89 -7.54 9.93
N GLN A 203 -4.46 -6.36 10.04
CA GLN A 203 -4.68 -5.66 11.29
C GLN A 203 -5.94 -4.82 11.21
N ILE A 204 -6.73 -4.85 12.29
CA ILE A 204 -7.80 -3.88 12.52
C ILE A 204 -7.21 -2.73 13.34
N ALA A 205 -7.31 -1.52 12.81
CA ALA A 205 -6.78 -0.33 13.45
C ALA A 205 -7.90 0.70 13.66
N PRO A 206 -7.92 1.36 14.82
CA PRO A 206 -8.79 2.50 15.03
C PRO A 206 -8.24 3.69 14.24
N ILE A 207 -9.11 4.34 13.47
CA ILE A 207 -8.75 5.45 12.60
C ILE A 207 -9.82 6.54 12.64
N ASN A 208 -9.39 7.78 12.58
CA ASN A 208 -10.24 8.93 12.29
C ASN A 208 -9.54 9.82 11.25
N ILE A 209 -10.33 10.53 10.48
CA ILE A 209 -9.87 11.49 9.48
C ILE A 209 -10.20 12.89 9.98
N ALA A 210 -9.19 13.71 10.13
CA ALA A 210 -9.30 15.06 10.67
C ALA A 210 -8.69 16.11 9.74
N PRO A 211 -9.15 17.38 9.79
CA PRO A 211 -8.61 18.45 8.96
C PRO A 211 -7.25 18.98 9.44
N ALA A 212 -6.82 18.62 10.64
CA ALA A 212 -5.58 19.08 11.24
C ALA A 212 -4.92 17.99 12.08
N PRO A 213 -3.58 17.98 12.19
CA PRO A 213 -2.86 16.92 12.91
C PRO A 213 -3.04 16.97 14.42
N ASP A 214 -3.44 18.11 14.96
CA ASP A 214 -3.67 18.36 16.41
C ASP A 214 -5.15 18.26 16.81
N ALA A 215 -6.03 17.97 15.86
CA ALA A 215 -7.47 17.88 16.08
C ALA A 215 -7.91 16.61 16.81
N CYS A 216 -7.05 15.98 17.61
CA CYS A 216 -7.27 14.67 18.24
C CYS A 216 -8.74 14.37 18.56
N PRO A 217 -9.43 13.55 17.78
CA PRO A 217 -10.84 13.23 17.96
C PRO A 217 -11.05 12.35 19.19
N ARG A 218 -12.28 12.29 19.68
CA ARG A 218 -12.65 11.39 20.79
C ARG A 218 -13.08 10.02 20.31
N ASP A 219 -13.63 9.96 19.09
CA ASP A 219 -14.21 8.77 18.52
C ASP A 219 -13.40 8.31 17.31
N PHE A 220 -13.21 7.00 17.22
CA PHE A 220 -12.45 6.37 16.15
C PHE A 220 -13.30 5.26 15.52
N GLY A 221 -13.41 5.30 14.22
CA GLY A 221 -13.86 4.15 13.44
C GLY A 221 -12.81 3.03 13.51
N GLN A 222 -13.20 1.83 13.11
CA GLN A 222 -12.27 0.72 12.95
C GLN A 222 -12.27 0.28 11.49
N ALA A 223 -11.10 0.09 10.94
CA ALA A 223 -10.89 -0.32 9.56
C ALA A 223 -9.92 -1.51 9.51
N LEU A 224 -10.22 -2.46 8.62
CA LEU A 224 -9.32 -3.56 8.32
C LEU A 224 -8.29 -3.10 7.28
N THR A 225 -7.03 -3.30 7.59
CA THR A 225 -5.95 -3.26 6.59
C THR A 225 -5.30 -4.62 6.51
N ARG A 226 -5.03 -5.09 5.29
CA ARG A 226 -4.25 -6.29 5.08
C ARG A 226 -3.20 -6.08 4.00
N TRP A 227 -2.09 -6.79 4.11
CA TRP A 227 -0.96 -6.65 3.20
C TRP A 227 -0.25 -7.96 2.95
N ARG A 228 0.44 -8.02 1.84
CA ARG A 228 1.30 -9.13 1.47
C ARG A 228 2.37 -8.69 0.47
N ARG A 229 3.42 -9.46 0.38
CA ARG A 229 4.41 -9.38 -0.68
C ARG A 229 4.00 -10.31 -1.83
N ALA A 230 4.19 -9.84 -3.06
CA ALA A 230 3.87 -10.59 -4.27
C ALA A 230 4.87 -10.26 -5.39
N ARG A 231 5.11 -11.22 -6.26
CA ARG A 231 5.80 -10.99 -7.53
C ARG A 231 4.75 -10.80 -8.60
N ILE A 232 4.80 -9.69 -9.28
CA ILE A 232 3.80 -9.29 -10.28
C ILE A 232 4.46 -8.88 -11.58
N ALA A 233 3.71 -8.94 -12.67
CA ALA A 233 4.09 -8.44 -13.97
C ALA A 233 3.30 -7.16 -14.25
N LEU A 234 3.94 -6.02 -14.04
CA LEU A 234 3.32 -4.71 -14.27
C LEU A 234 3.22 -4.43 -15.76
N PRO A 235 2.07 -3.96 -16.28
CA PRO A 235 2.02 -3.37 -17.62
C PRO A 235 2.88 -2.10 -17.61
N MET A 236 3.76 -1.96 -18.59
CA MET A 236 4.61 -0.79 -18.72
C MET A 236 4.80 -0.38 -20.17
N ARG A 237 5.21 0.85 -20.37
CA ARG A 237 5.74 1.36 -21.63
C ARG A 237 6.75 2.47 -21.37
N TRP A 238 7.44 2.84 -22.40
CA TRP A 238 8.27 4.05 -22.41
C TRP A 238 7.47 5.23 -22.96
N HIS A 239 7.80 6.43 -22.51
CA HIS A 239 7.16 7.64 -22.97
C HIS A 239 7.41 7.90 -24.48
N ASP A 240 8.60 7.53 -24.93
CA ASP A 240 9.06 7.64 -26.31
C ASP A 240 8.84 6.38 -27.15
N ASP A 241 8.39 5.28 -26.54
CA ASP A 241 8.05 4.02 -27.20
C ASP A 241 6.75 3.45 -26.59
N PRO A 242 5.61 3.69 -27.24
CA PRO A 242 4.30 3.29 -26.70
C PRO A 242 4.06 1.77 -26.76
N THR A 243 5.01 0.96 -27.21
CA THR A 243 4.86 -0.50 -27.27
C THR A 243 4.63 -1.05 -25.87
N PRO A 244 3.49 -1.73 -25.63
CA PRO A 244 3.22 -2.35 -24.34
C PRO A 244 4.26 -3.41 -23.98
N ARG A 245 4.70 -3.40 -22.76
CA ARG A 245 5.67 -4.36 -22.19
C ARG A 245 5.19 -4.83 -20.84
N SER A 246 5.86 -5.85 -20.33
CA SER A 246 5.64 -6.37 -18.98
C SER A 246 6.93 -6.22 -18.18
N LEU A 247 6.83 -5.67 -16.98
CA LEU A 247 7.93 -5.49 -16.04
C LEU A 247 7.71 -6.41 -14.83
N PRO A 248 8.49 -7.49 -14.67
CA PRO A 248 8.43 -8.31 -13.48
C PRO A 248 9.03 -7.54 -12.29
N VAL A 249 8.26 -7.40 -11.21
CA VAL A 249 8.67 -6.71 -9.99
C VAL A 249 8.19 -7.44 -8.75
N GLU A 250 8.90 -7.23 -7.66
CA GLU A 250 8.41 -7.52 -6.33
C GLU A 250 7.63 -6.33 -5.81
N ALA A 251 6.44 -6.56 -5.26
CA ALA A 251 5.57 -5.52 -4.75
C ALA A 251 4.97 -5.89 -3.39
N ILE A 252 4.69 -4.87 -2.58
CA ILE A 252 3.77 -4.96 -1.46
C ILE A 252 2.40 -4.53 -1.96
N VAL A 253 1.41 -5.37 -1.71
CA VAL A 253 0.00 -5.05 -1.92
C VAL A 253 -0.59 -4.73 -0.58
N SER A 254 -1.23 -3.58 -0.46
CA SER A 254 -1.95 -3.14 0.74
C SER A 254 -3.40 -2.87 0.41
N GLU A 255 -4.30 -3.44 1.18
CA GLU A 255 -5.76 -3.29 1.03
C GLU A 255 -6.35 -2.65 2.28
N HIS A 256 -7.13 -1.60 2.07
CA HIS A 256 -7.73 -0.78 3.10
C HIS A 256 -9.25 -0.84 2.97
N TYR A 257 -9.89 -1.54 3.89
CA TYR A 257 -11.34 -1.72 3.92
C TYR A 257 -12.01 -0.69 4.81
N ALA A 258 -13.18 -0.22 4.42
CA ALA A 258 -13.95 0.76 5.19
C ALA A 258 -14.47 0.24 6.55
N ARG A 259 -14.49 -1.08 6.75
CA ARG A 259 -14.96 -1.75 7.95
C ARG A 259 -13.98 -2.83 8.42
N THR A 260 -14.29 -3.45 9.54
CA THR A 260 -13.47 -4.52 10.12
C THR A 260 -13.60 -5.87 9.40
N GLU A 261 -14.63 -6.01 8.59
CA GLU A 261 -14.91 -7.22 7.82
C GLU A 261 -15.03 -6.90 6.33
N ILE A 262 -14.45 -7.74 5.49
CA ILE A 262 -14.46 -7.55 4.03
C ILE A 262 -15.90 -7.51 3.49
N ALA A 263 -16.74 -8.46 3.92
CA ALA A 263 -18.12 -8.55 3.47
C ALA A 263 -19.00 -7.39 3.93
N ALA A 264 -18.64 -6.75 5.04
CA ALA A 264 -19.37 -5.61 5.61
C ALA A 264 -18.84 -4.26 5.09
N SER A 265 -17.79 -4.27 4.33
CA SER A 265 -17.19 -3.05 3.74
C SER A 265 -17.90 -2.68 2.44
N ASP A 266 -18.23 -1.42 2.30
CA ASP A 266 -18.83 -0.83 1.11
C ASP A 266 -17.79 -0.50 0.04
N HIS A 267 -16.58 -0.19 0.44
CA HIS A 267 -15.46 0.04 -0.47
C HIS A 267 -14.11 -0.45 0.09
N LEU A 268 -13.16 -0.55 -0.82
CA LEU A 268 -11.77 -0.91 -0.59
C LEU A 268 -10.90 -0.01 -1.45
N GLU A 269 -9.82 0.49 -0.87
CA GLU A 269 -8.70 1.04 -1.61
C GLU A 269 -7.52 0.06 -1.57
N ARG A 270 -6.92 -0.20 -2.73
CA ARG A 270 -5.79 -1.10 -2.86
C ARG A 270 -4.61 -0.37 -3.47
N PHE A 271 -3.47 -0.49 -2.80
CA PHE A 271 -2.21 0.14 -3.20
C PHE A 271 -1.17 -0.92 -3.56
N TRP A 272 -0.38 -0.64 -4.58
CA TRP A 272 0.71 -1.47 -5.04
C TRP A 272 2.00 -0.68 -4.96
N PHE A 273 2.91 -1.12 -4.08
CA PHE A 273 4.21 -0.52 -3.88
C PHE A 273 5.27 -1.46 -4.46
N ALA A 274 5.83 -1.12 -5.61
CA ALA A 274 6.85 -1.92 -6.25
C ALA A 274 8.24 -1.50 -5.79
N ARG A 275 9.09 -2.49 -5.51
CA ARG A 275 10.47 -2.27 -5.07
C ARG A 275 11.19 -1.30 -6.03
N ASP A 276 11.82 -0.28 -5.48
CA ASP A 276 12.57 0.77 -6.17
C ASP A 276 11.73 1.72 -7.06
N LEU A 277 10.43 1.53 -7.12
CA LEU A 277 9.51 2.35 -7.91
C LEU A 277 8.50 3.12 -7.05
N GLY A 278 8.36 2.77 -5.77
CA GLY A 278 7.31 3.30 -4.93
C GLY A 278 5.92 2.85 -5.38
N MET A 279 4.87 3.64 -5.13
CA MET A 279 3.53 3.32 -5.57
C MET A 279 3.43 3.32 -7.09
N VAL A 280 2.98 2.22 -7.67
CA VAL A 280 2.85 2.01 -9.12
C VAL A 280 1.42 1.82 -9.56
N ARG A 281 0.54 1.47 -8.63
CA ARG A 281 -0.88 1.34 -8.93
C ARG A 281 -1.72 1.59 -7.68
N TRP A 282 -2.86 2.22 -7.88
CA TRP A 282 -3.96 2.37 -6.94
C TRP A 282 -5.25 1.89 -7.59
N GLU A 283 -6.11 1.29 -6.79
CA GLU A 283 -7.41 0.78 -7.20
C GLU A 283 -8.45 1.13 -6.16
N ARG A 284 -9.64 1.46 -6.63
CA ARG A 284 -10.82 1.54 -5.80
C ARG A 284 -11.84 0.51 -6.24
N TRP A 285 -12.27 -0.25 -5.29
CA TRP A 285 -13.29 -1.28 -5.44
C TRP A 285 -14.51 -0.91 -4.61
N ASN A 286 -15.69 -1.17 -5.14
CA ASN A 286 -16.91 -1.03 -4.39
C ASN A 286 -17.67 -2.34 -4.32
N ASN A 287 -18.30 -2.58 -3.17
CA ASN A 287 -19.14 -3.73 -2.95
C ASN A 287 -20.57 -3.42 -3.43
N GLY A 288 -21.00 -4.13 -4.45
CA GLY A 288 -22.33 -3.95 -5.05
C GLY A 288 -23.50 -4.17 -4.10
N ALA A 289 -23.29 -4.89 -2.98
CA ALA A 289 -24.34 -5.10 -1.97
C ALA A 289 -24.75 -3.78 -1.28
N PHE A 290 -23.86 -2.78 -1.25
CA PHE A 290 -24.10 -1.49 -0.61
C PHE A 290 -24.40 -0.36 -1.59
N LEU A 291 -24.32 -0.61 -2.89
CA LEU A 291 -24.67 0.40 -3.89
C LEU A 291 -26.19 0.53 -3.98
N PRO A 292 -26.72 1.75 -3.98
CA PRO A 292 -28.14 1.96 -4.19
C PRO A 292 -28.56 1.40 -5.55
N ASP A 293 -29.74 0.79 -5.62
CA ASP A 293 -30.29 0.23 -6.85
C ASP A 293 -30.90 1.34 -7.73
N THR A 294 -30.05 2.25 -8.20
CA THR A 294 -30.44 3.47 -8.89
C THR A 294 -29.74 3.56 -10.25
N ALA A 295 -30.16 4.55 -11.06
CA ALA A 295 -29.50 4.91 -12.31
C ALA A 295 -28.00 5.23 -12.11
N GLU A 296 -27.60 5.71 -10.93
CA GLU A 296 -26.20 5.93 -10.55
C GLU A 296 -25.39 4.64 -10.57
N ARG A 297 -25.95 3.52 -10.10
CA ARG A 297 -25.30 2.21 -10.16
C ARG A 297 -24.97 1.80 -11.59
N GLY A 298 -25.90 1.97 -12.51
CA GLY A 298 -25.69 1.70 -13.93
C GLY A 298 -24.61 2.59 -14.53
N GLN A 299 -24.60 3.88 -14.16
CA GLN A 299 -23.55 4.81 -14.58
C GLN A 299 -22.19 4.47 -13.98
N TRP A 300 -22.15 4.01 -12.74
CA TRP A 300 -20.97 3.55 -12.07
C TRP A 300 -20.35 2.38 -12.82
N PHE A 301 -21.12 1.32 -13.08
CA PHE A 301 -20.64 0.15 -13.81
C PHE A 301 -20.25 0.47 -15.27
N ALA A 302 -20.94 1.37 -15.93
CA ALA A 302 -20.58 1.79 -17.27
C ALA A 302 -19.23 2.53 -17.34
N ARG A 303 -18.80 3.12 -16.23
CA ARG A 303 -17.51 3.83 -16.11
C ARG A 303 -16.35 2.90 -15.71
N THR A 304 -16.64 1.78 -15.01
CA THR A 304 -15.62 0.82 -14.57
C THR A 304 -14.91 0.10 -15.71
N GLY A 305 -15.55 -0.02 -16.86
CA GLY A 305 -14.94 -0.63 -18.04
C GLY A 305 -13.72 0.09 -18.60
N ARG A 306 -13.34 1.23 -18.03
CA ARG A 306 -12.14 1.98 -18.40
C ARG A 306 -10.89 1.58 -17.61
N CYS A 307 -11.05 0.97 -16.44
CA CYS A 307 -9.98 0.32 -15.72
C CYS A 307 -9.84 -1.11 -16.22
N GLY A 308 -8.84 -1.35 -17.06
CA GLY A 308 -8.56 -2.70 -17.52
C GLY A 308 -8.21 -3.63 -16.35
N PRO A 309 -8.74 -4.87 -16.33
CA PRO A 309 -8.28 -5.86 -15.38
C PRO A 309 -6.80 -6.13 -15.64
N VAL A 310 -6.03 -6.18 -14.57
CA VAL A 310 -4.63 -6.61 -14.62
C VAL A 310 -4.52 -8.02 -14.03
N PRO A 311 -3.71 -8.92 -14.60
CA PRO A 311 -3.69 -10.33 -14.21
C PRO A 311 -3.33 -10.58 -12.76
N PHE A 312 -2.72 -9.61 -12.09
CA PHE A 312 -2.29 -9.71 -10.69
C PHE A 312 -3.29 -9.10 -9.68
N SER A 313 -4.38 -8.47 -10.16
CA SER A 313 -5.37 -7.83 -9.30
C SER A 313 -6.69 -8.59 -9.32
N ASP A 314 -6.85 -9.46 -8.34
CA ASP A 314 -8.08 -10.24 -8.16
C ASP A 314 -9.16 -9.42 -7.45
N SER A 315 -10.42 -9.74 -7.74
CA SER A 315 -11.55 -9.20 -7.00
C SER A 315 -11.44 -9.56 -5.51
N PRO A 316 -11.75 -8.65 -4.58
CA PRO A 316 -11.80 -8.93 -3.14
C PRO A 316 -12.82 -10.02 -2.77
N GLY A 317 -13.83 -10.21 -3.61
CA GLY A 317 -14.87 -11.22 -3.41
C GLY A 317 -16.04 -11.08 -4.37
N PRO A 318 -17.04 -11.94 -4.29
CA PRO A 318 -18.25 -11.84 -5.09
C PRO A 318 -18.94 -10.49 -4.87
N GLY A 319 -19.41 -9.89 -5.96
CA GLY A 319 -20.15 -8.62 -5.92
C GLY A 319 -19.28 -7.36 -5.86
N TRP A 320 -17.98 -7.48 -5.70
CA TRP A 320 -17.07 -6.36 -5.79
C TRP A 320 -16.79 -5.97 -7.24
N ALA A 321 -16.74 -4.67 -7.50
CA ALA A 321 -16.42 -4.10 -8.80
C ALA A 321 -15.29 -3.08 -8.68
N LEU A 322 -14.30 -3.19 -9.58
CA LEU A 322 -13.27 -2.18 -9.75
C LEU A 322 -13.91 -0.94 -10.37
N VAL A 323 -13.93 0.16 -9.63
CA VAL A 323 -14.63 1.38 -10.06
C VAL A 323 -13.68 2.50 -10.46
N ASP A 324 -12.46 2.49 -9.97
CA ASP A 324 -11.42 3.42 -10.38
C ASP A 324 -10.04 2.79 -10.26
N CYS A 325 -9.09 3.23 -11.09
CA CYS A 325 -7.71 2.84 -10.98
C CYS A 325 -6.76 3.90 -11.54
N ARG A 326 -5.56 3.87 -11.05
CA ARG A 326 -4.42 4.62 -11.56
C ARG A 326 -3.24 3.67 -11.67
N THR A 327 -2.56 3.72 -12.79
CA THR A 327 -1.33 2.95 -13.00
C THR A 327 -0.23 3.88 -13.48
N TRP A 328 0.85 3.99 -12.72
CA TRP A 328 1.97 4.88 -13.01
C TRP A 328 3.18 4.07 -13.50
N THR A 329 3.06 3.54 -14.70
CA THR A 329 4.09 2.70 -15.33
C THR A 329 4.41 3.10 -16.77
N ASN A 330 4.07 4.33 -17.13
CA ASN A 330 4.57 4.97 -18.33
C ASN A 330 5.86 5.72 -17.98
N PHE A 331 7.01 5.11 -18.28
CA PHE A 331 8.32 5.60 -17.81
C PHE A 331 8.94 6.59 -18.78
N SER A 332 9.46 7.69 -18.23
CA SER A 332 10.25 8.68 -18.96
C SER A 332 11.70 8.67 -18.49
N ARG A 333 12.62 8.66 -19.44
CA ARG A 333 14.05 8.88 -19.20
C ARG A 333 14.39 10.36 -18.98
N GLN A 334 13.43 11.23 -19.28
CA GLN A 334 13.55 12.64 -18.95
C GLN A 334 13.19 12.82 -17.49
N GLY A 335 14.14 13.36 -16.76
CA GLY A 335 13.97 13.68 -15.37
C GLY A 335 13.11 14.93 -15.14
N GLY A 336 12.98 15.31 -13.89
CA GLY A 336 12.24 16.51 -13.51
C GLY A 336 12.26 16.76 -12.00
N ARG A 337 11.84 17.95 -11.60
CA ARG A 337 11.64 18.24 -10.19
C ARG A 337 10.33 17.61 -9.71
N VAL A 338 10.34 17.11 -8.49
CA VAL A 338 9.12 16.72 -7.79
C VAL A 338 8.24 17.95 -7.67
N ALA A 339 6.96 17.82 -8.02
CA ALA A 339 6.01 18.92 -7.83
C ALA A 339 5.95 19.28 -6.33
N PRO A 340 5.98 20.56 -5.97
CA PRO A 340 5.83 20.96 -4.59
C PRO A 340 4.44 20.54 -4.11
N TRP A 341 4.39 19.71 -3.10
CA TRP A 341 3.17 19.42 -2.39
C TRP A 341 3.16 20.28 -1.13
N PRO A 342 2.08 21.02 -0.85
CA PRO A 342 2.02 21.90 0.31
C PRO A 342 1.88 21.05 1.58
N LEU A 343 3.01 20.53 2.05
CA LEU A 343 3.12 19.98 3.40
C LEU A 343 3.39 21.13 4.37
N PRO A 344 2.73 21.12 5.53
CA PRO A 344 3.01 22.06 6.59
C PRO A 344 4.40 21.88 7.19
#